data_12e133487ebbe44f00cd44fe0baa1001
#
_entry.id   12e133487ebbe44f00cd44fe0baa1001
#
_cell.length_a   1.000
_cell.length_b   1.000
_cell.length_c   1.000
_cell.angle_alpha   90.00
_cell.angle_beta   90.00
_cell.angle_gamma   90.00
#
_symmetry.space_group_name_H-M   'P 1'
#
loop_
_entity.id
_entity.type
_entity.pdbx_description
1 polymer ?
#
loop_
_entity_poly.entity_id
_entity_poly.type
_entity_poly.pdbx_seq_one_letter_code
_entity_poly.pdbx_strand_id
1 'polypeptide(L)'
;MMIAKKKFRLICGSALLLFSNMVGAQDYTSKLMPQDSTLIYINGEGTFLHLGKKDGATFNLASTIQSGYELNRLDSTNGVSHSNRLSLNLVRMSFTASGLRDKVSMGLVTDFTGVSGILEGWLGFSVLNNHGKLILGQKQTNTNNRLAMADEKYSQVMSQSISGTSNDGIVYGGLMQNFVGSTREGGLFFETNFNINKWRIYPSVSMTTGKGQNFFTSQSGPGFKYGGRIDVMPFGDFIKNGAFIAHDLYREPKPKFAIGFAASYNVKANSPIGSANGIITTIYNTAGVQDWANYRKVVADFIYKYNGFSLVGEYTNATVGGKNLFINTTATKQLTPAVASNFYNLGNAYNLQGSYITKKGWAIDGRYTYVTPEFYQTGSLVHRQNWYTVGINKYLSGNALKIGINSTYIEDATPTLTTFKWITNLAAQLIF
;
A
#
# COMPACT_ATOMS: atom_id res chain seq x y z
N MET A 1 -12.91 12.81 -35.43
CA MET A 1 -13.43 11.60 -34.76
C MET A 1 -12.93 10.28 -35.36
N MET A 2 -12.01 10.30 -36.34
CA MET A 2 -11.49 9.08 -37.00
C MET A 2 -10.09 8.65 -36.55
N ILE A 3 -9.33 9.50 -35.91
CA ILE A 3 -7.93 9.25 -35.50
C ILE A 3 -7.84 8.45 -34.17
N ALA A 4 -8.81 8.61 -33.27
CA ALA A 4 -8.83 7.89 -32.00
C ALA A 4 -9.11 6.38 -32.13
N LYS A 5 -9.89 5.96 -33.14
CA LYS A 5 -10.22 4.54 -33.39
C LYS A 5 -9.02 3.74 -33.92
N LYS A 6 -8.08 4.38 -34.63
CA LYS A 6 -6.87 3.68 -35.16
C LYS A 6 -5.84 3.39 -34.08
N LYS A 7 -5.66 4.30 -33.09
CA LYS A 7 -4.72 4.07 -31.99
C LYS A 7 -5.17 2.99 -31.00
N PHE A 8 -6.49 2.89 -30.75
CA PHE A 8 -7.02 1.83 -29.86
C PHE A 8 -6.90 0.41 -30.50
N ARG A 9 -7.09 0.29 -31.83
CA ARG A 9 -6.85 -0.96 -32.53
C ARG A 9 -5.39 -1.39 -32.56
N LEU A 10 -4.45 -0.44 -32.53
CA LEU A 10 -3.01 -0.75 -32.51
C LEU A 10 -2.57 -1.29 -31.15
N ILE A 11 -3.09 -0.75 -30.04
CA ILE A 11 -2.76 -1.20 -28.69
C ILE A 11 -3.36 -2.57 -28.37
N CYS A 12 -4.62 -2.82 -28.75
CA CYS A 12 -5.21 -4.16 -28.65
C CYS A 12 -4.57 -5.16 -29.61
N GLY A 13 -4.15 -4.73 -30.81
CA GLY A 13 -3.45 -5.57 -31.77
C GLY A 13 -2.06 -5.99 -31.32
N SER A 14 -1.31 -5.10 -30.64
CA SER A 14 0.01 -5.45 -30.10
C SER A 14 -0.04 -6.35 -28.88
N ALA A 15 -1.06 -6.24 -28.03
CA ALA A 15 -1.29 -7.18 -26.94
C ALA A 15 -1.73 -8.57 -27.45
N LEU A 16 -2.62 -8.63 -28.47
CA LEU A 16 -3.00 -9.89 -29.10
C LEU A 16 -1.85 -10.51 -29.92
N LEU A 17 -1.00 -9.69 -30.55
CA LEU A 17 0.19 -10.17 -31.27
C LEU A 17 1.25 -10.73 -30.32
N LEU A 18 1.36 -10.23 -29.10
CA LEU A 18 2.21 -10.82 -28.06
C LEU A 18 1.66 -12.19 -27.62
N PHE A 19 0.34 -12.35 -27.52
CA PHE A 19 -0.28 -13.64 -27.19
C PHE A 19 -0.29 -14.63 -28.37
N SER A 20 -0.53 -14.18 -29.60
CA SER A 20 -0.49 -15.06 -30.77
C SER A 20 0.92 -15.56 -31.11
N ASN A 21 1.95 -14.77 -30.80
CA ASN A 21 3.33 -15.21 -30.90
C ASN A 21 3.76 -16.18 -29.80
N MET A 22 3.05 -16.22 -28.64
CA MET A 22 3.31 -17.24 -27.62
C MET A 22 2.86 -18.65 -28.06
N VAL A 23 1.83 -18.78 -28.88
CA VAL A 23 1.40 -20.08 -29.40
C VAL A 23 2.31 -20.58 -30.55
N GLY A 24 2.89 -19.67 -31.32
CA GLY A 24 3.90 -20.00 -32.34
C GLY A 24 5.35 -20.06 -31.82
N ALA A 25 5.58 -19.62 -30.58
CA ALA A 25 6.91 -19.51 -29.99
C ALA A 25 7.45 -20.84 -29.45
N GLN A 26 6.64 -21.90 -29.37
CA GLN A 26 7.14 -23.19 -28.88
C GLN A 26 8.30 -23.73 -29.68
N ASP A 27 8.34 -23.52 -31.00
CA ASP A 27 9.45 -23.98 -31.84
C ASP A 27 10.67 -23.02 -31.89
N TYR A 28 10.46 -21.73 -31.63
CA TYR A 28 11.54 -20.74 -31.62
C TYR A 28 12.25 -20.63 -30.28
N THR A 29 11.52 -20.82 -29.20
CA THR A 29 12.06 -20.75 -27.82
C THR A 29 12.96 -21.92 -27.48
N SER A 30 12.72 -23.10 -28.06
CA SER A 30 13.55 -24.29 -27.85
C SER A 30 15.00 -24.15 -28.33
N LYS A 31 15.28 -23.24 -29.27
CA LYS A 31 16.63 -22.98 -29.80
C LYS A 31 17.37 -21.84 -29.08
N LEU A 32 16.64 -20.94 -28.38
CA LEU A 32 17.22 -19.76 -27.75
C LEU A 32 17.30 -19.88 -26.22
N MET A 33 16.52 -20.78 -25.63
CA MET A 33 16.57 -21.00 -24.19
C MET A 33 17.61 -22.03 -23.80
N PRO A 34 18.36 -21.85 -22.71
CA PRO A 34 19.22 -22.86 -22.15
C PRO A 34 18.44 -24.17 -21.95
N GLN A 35 19.11 -25.30 -22.20
CA GLN A 35 18.50 -26.65 -22.21
C GLN A 35 17.72 -27.04 -20.92
N ASP A 36 17.94 -26.27 -19.85
CA ASP A 36 17.34 -26.47 -18.51
C ASP A 36 16.39 -25.35 -18.10
N SER A 37 15.77 -24.66 -19.08
CA SER A 37 14.80 -23.60 -18.78
C SER A 37 13.42 -24.16 -18.54
N THR A 38 12.71 -23.62 -17.54
CA THR A 38 11.33 -24.03 -17.20
C THR A 38 10.41 -22.82 -17.16
N LEU A 39 9.24 -22.97 -17.77
CA LEU A 39 8.14 -22.01 -17.71
C LEU A 39 7.02 -22.62 -16.87
N ILE A 40 6.64 -21.95 -15.78
CA ILE A 40 5.63 -22.42 -14.86
C ILE A 40 4.62 -21.32 -14.64
N TYR A 41 3.34 -21.62 -14.84
CA TYR A 41 2.25 -20.75 -14.42
C TYR A 41 1.75 -21.19 -13.05
N ILE A 42 1.70 -20.27 -12.09
CA ILE A 42 1.14 -20.49 -10.75
C ILE A 42 -0.09 -19.60 -10.60
N ASN A 43 -1.23 -20.24 -10.40
CA ASN A 43 -2.52 -19.56 -10.27
C ASN A 43 -2.51 -18.56 -9.10
N GLY A 44 -2.79 -17.27 -9.41
CA GLY A 44 -2.75 -16.17 -8.44
C GLY A 44 -1.36 -15.63 -8.10
N GLU A 45 -0.31 -16.15 -8.74
CA GLU A 45 1.08 -15.67 -8.55
C GLU A 45 1.72 -15.23 -9.87
N GLY A 46 1.16 -15.68 -11.02
CA GLY A 46 1.64 -15.33 -12.36
C GLY A 46 2.50 -16.40 -13.01
N THR A 47 3.25 -15.98 -14.01
CA THR A 47 4.11 -16.84 -14.83
C THR A 47 5.57 -16.67 -14.43
N PHE A 48 6.24 -17.78 -14.14
CA PHE A 48 7.64 -17.85 -13.77
C PHE A 48 8.44 -18.49 -14.90
N LEU A 49 9.51 -17.82 -15.33
CA LEU A 49 10.49 -18.34 -16.25
C LEU A 49 11.83 -18.49 -15.52
N HIS A 50 12.31 -19.72 -15.40
CA HIS A 50 13.63 -20.03 -14.87
C HIS A 50 14.57 -20.37 -16.03
N LEU A 51 15.70 -19.68 -16.13
CA LEU A 51 16.73 -19.91 -17.14
C LEU A 51 17.94 -20.60 -16.51
N GLY A 52 18.25 -21.85 -16.91
CA GLY A 52 19.41 -22.61 -16.45
C GLY A 52 19.28 -23.21 -15.04
N LYS A 53 20.12 -24.18 -14.71
CA LYS A 53 19.96 -25.02 -13.48
C LYS A 53 20.43 -24.37 -12.19
N LYS A 54 21.52 -23.63 -12.17
CA LYS A 54 22.22 -23.30 -10.91
C LYS A 54 22.57 -21.81 -10.73
N ASP A 55 22.79 -21.12 -11.80
CA ASP A 55 23.19 -19.71 -11.84
C ASP A 55 22.23 -18.87 -12.69
N GLY A 56 21.09 -19.45 -12.99
CA GLY A 56 20.12 -18.91 -13.92
C GLY A 56 19.40 -17.69 -13.42
N ALA A 57 18.78 -16.97 -14.33
CA ALA A 57 17.88 -15.89 -13.99
C ALA A 57 16.46 -16.43 -13.77
N THR A 58 15.77 -15.86 -12.81
CA THR A 58 14.33 -16.09 -12.59
C THR A 58 13.58 -14.82 -12.95
N PHE A 59 12.53 -14.97 -13.73
CA PHE A 59 11.60 -13.89 -14.08
C PHE A 59 10.20 -14.27 -13.61
N ASN A 60 9.48 -13.32 -13.06
CA ASN A 60 8.07 -13.48 -12.74
C ASN A 60 7.28 -12.33 -13.36
N LEU A 61 6.21 -12.66 -14.05
CA LEU A 61 5.23 -11.73 -14.60
C LEU A 61 3.85 -12.07 -14.03
N ALA A 62 3.20 -11.11 -13.41
CA ALA A 62 1.83 -11.25 -12.94
C ALA A 62 1.02 -10.02 -13.30
N SER A 63 -0.26 -10.21 -13.54
CA SER A 63 -1.22 -9.12 -13.77
C SER A 63 -2.42 -9.26 -12.85
N THR A 64 -2.93 -8.13 -12.37
CA THR A 64 -4.10 -8.07 -11.49
C THR A 64 -5.10 -7.10 -12.05
N ILE A 65 -6.35 -7.55 -12.21
CA ILE A 65 -7.48 -6.70 -12.56
C ILE A 65 -8.49 -6.77 -11.43
N GLN A 66 -8.96 -5.62 -10.99
CA GLN A 66 -10.00 -5.51 -9.99
C GLN A 66 -11.01 -4.45 -10.43
N SER A 67 -12.29 -4.81 -10.46
CA SER A 67 -13.39 -3.91 -10.76
C SER A 67 -14.39 -3.92 -9.62
N GLY A 68 -15.11 -2.82 -9.46
CA GLY A 68 -16.08 -2.69 -8.39
C GLY A 68 -17.23 -1.75 -8.72
N TYR A 69 -18.30 -1.93 -7.97
CA TYR A 69 -19.44 -1.03 -7.93
C TYR A 69 -19.63 -0.52 -6.49
N GLU A 70 -19.68 0.79 -6.32
CA GLU A 70 -19.78 1.45 -5.03
C GLU A 70 -21.09 2.24 -4.95
N LEU A 71 -21.79 2.03 -3.85
CA LEU A 71 -22.97 2.80 -3.44
C LEU A 71 -22.58 3.63 -2.22
N ASN A 72 -22.80 4.93 -2.29
CA ASN A 72 -22.56 5.87 -1.19
C ASN A 72 -23.87 6.54 -0.77
N ARG A 73 -24.06 6.65 0.55
CA ARG A 73 -25.06 7.50 1.16
C ARG A 73 -24.36 8.39 2.20
N LEU A 74 -24.54 9.69 2.07
CA LEU A 74 -24.03 10.69 3.00
C LEU A 74 -25.23 11.39 3.66
N ASP A 75 -25.30 11.32 4.97
CA ASP A 75 -26.26 12.02 5.81
C ASP A 75 -25.54 13.20 6.48
N SER A 76 -26.00 14.41 6.22
CA SER A 76 -25.46 15.65 6.78
C SER A 76 -26.59 16.60 7.18
N THR A 77 -26.26 17.69 7.84
CA THR A 77 -27.23 18.75 8.19
C THR A 77 -27.95 19.34 6.98
N ASN A 78 -27.35 19.25 5.78
CA ASN A 78 -27.92 19.73 4.51
C ASN A 78 -28.82 18.70 3.82
N GLY A 79 -29.07 17.56 4.46
CA GLY A 79 -29.88 16.47 3.93
C GLY A 79 -29.11 15.22 3.57
N VAL A 80 -29.79 14.30 2.91
CA VAL A 80 -29.25 13.03 2.47
C VAL A 80 -28.88 13.08 0.99
N SER A 81 -27.66 12.69 0.64
CA SER A 81 -27.19 12.55 -0.72
C SER A 81 -26.84 11.09 -1.03
N HIS A 82 -27.08 10.68 -2.26
CA HIS A 82 -26.74 9.36 -2.79
C HIS A 82 -25.85 9.51 -4.00
N SER A 83 -24.84 8.64 -4.09
CA SER A 83 -24.02 8.53 -5.30
C SER A 83 -23.64 7.07 -5.55
N ASN A 84 -23.40 6.74 -6.79
CA ASN A 84 -22.89 5.43 -7.18
C ASN A 84 -21.72 5.59 -8.16
N ARG A 85 -20.87 4.57 -8.19
CA ARG A 85 -19.71 4.55 -9.07
C ARG A 85 -19.40 3.14 -9.50
N LEU A 86 -19.22 2.95 -10.82
CA LEU A 86 -18.57 1.78 -11.38
C LEU A 86 -17.09 2.13 -11.63
N SER A 87 -16.16 1.30 -11.20
CA SER A 87 -14.74 1.58 -11.28
C SER A 87 -13.90 0.35 -11.62
N LEU A 88 -12.80 0.60 -12.30
CA LEU A 88 -11.65 -0.29 -12.32
C LEU A 88 -10.71 0.16 -11.20
N ASN A 89 -10.70 -0.59 -10.11
CA ASN A 89 -9.94 -0.21 -8.92
C ASN A 89 -8.46 -0.52 -9.07
N LEU A 90 -8.14 -1.56 -9.85
CA LEU A 90 -6.79 -2.03 -10.03
C LEU A 90 -6.64 -2.65 -11.42
N VAL A 91 -5.69 -2.17 -12.19
CA VAL A 91 -5.21 -2.80 -13.42
C VAL A 91 -3.70 -2.72 -13.39
N ARG A 92 -3.03 -3.75 -12.88
CA ARG A 92 -1.60 -3.74 -12.63
C ARG A 92 -0.88 -4.88 -13.32
N MET A 93 0.34 -4.60 -13.71
CA MET A 93 1.29 -5.58 -14.14
C MET A 93 2.54 -5.45 -13.27
N SER A 94 2.98 -6.57 -12.71
CA SER A 94 4.22 -6.67 -11.95
C SER A 94 5.21 -7.58 -12.67
N PHE A 95 6.44 -7.11 -12.79
CA PHE A 95 7.56 -7.85 -13.29
C PHE A 95 8.67 -7.86 -12.25
N THR A 96 9.16 -9.03 -11.89
CA THR A 96 10.35 -9.16 -11.05
C THR A 96 11.35 -10.07 -11.72
N ALA A 97 12.63 -9.80 -11.51
CA ALA A 97 13.69 -10.64 -11.99
C ALA A 97 14.79 -10.78 -10.93
N SER A 98 15.42 -11.94 -10.88
CA SER A 98 16.65 -12.17 -10.14
C SER A 98 17.67 -12.91 -10.99
N GLY A 99 18.95 -12.70 -10.70
CA GLY A 99 20.04 -13.33 -11.44
C GLY A 99 21.34 -13.35 -10.65
N LEU A 100 22.39 -13.86 -11.25
CA LEU A 100 23.71 -13.99 -10.64
C LEU A 100 23.66 -14.72 -9.29
N ARG A 101 22.93 -15.85 -9.22
CA ARG A 101 22.67 -16.62 -7.98
C ARG A 101 21.93 -15.79 -6.93
N ASP A 102 20.89 -15.08 -7.37
CA ASP A 102 20.07 -14.15 -6.57
C ASP A 102 20.84 -12.99 -5.93
N LYS A 103 22.06 -12.70 -6.41
CA LYS A 103 22.83 -11.55 -5.94
C LYS A 103 22.25 -10.22 -6.39
N VAL A 104 21.61 -10.20 -7.56
CA VAL A 104 20.97 -9.02 -8.15
C VAL A 104 19.52 -9.32 -8.41
N SER A 105 18.66 -8.36 -8.13
CA SER A 105 17.23 -8.45 -8.41
C SER A 105 16.69 -7.10 -8.85
N MET A 106 15.57 -7.12 -9.56
CA MET A 106 14.85 -5.91 -9.95
C MET A 106 13.35 -6.15 -9.84
N GLY A 107 12.61 -5.06 -9.67
CA GLY A 107 11.16 -5.07 -9.72
C GLY A 107 10.63 -3.86 -10.46
N LEU A 108 9.57 -4.08 -11.22
CA LEU A 108 8.80 -3.08 -11.91
C LEU A 108 7.32 -3.37 -11.68
N VAL A 109 6.57 -2.38 -11.21
CA VAL A 109 5.12 -2.46 -11.09
C VAL A 109 4.52 -1.27 -11.82
N THR A 110 3.62 -1.55 -12.75
CA THR A 110 2.89 -0.53 -13.52
C THR A 110 1.40 -0.56 -13.16
N ASP A 111 0.77 0.60 -13.13
CA ASP A 111 -0.67 0.76 -12.92
C ASP A 111 -1.28 1.46 -14.14
N PHE A 112 -2.33 0.85 -14.69
CA PHE A 112 -3.02 1.34 -15.89
C PHE A 112 -4.36 2.00 -15.56
N THR A 113 -4.70 2.15 -14.28
CA THR A 113 -5.98 2.78 -13.86
C THR A 113 -5.97 4.29 -13.87
N GLY A 114 -4.83 4.94 -14.11
CA GLY A 114 -4.90 6.33 -14.47
C GLY A 114 -3.74 7.25 -14.13
N VAL A 115 -3.27 7.43 -12.94
CA VAL A 115 -2.48 8.63 -12.62
C VAL A 115 -0.97 8.37 -12.53
N SER A 116 -0.58 7.17 -12.26
CA SER A 116 0.82 6.81 -11.97
C SER A 116 1.25 5.62 -12.81
N GLY A 117 1.76 5.84 -14.02
CA GLY A 117 2.17 4.75 -14.90
C GLY A 117 3.15 3.74 -14.25
N ILE A 118 4.11 4.20 -13.45
CA ILE A 118 5.09 3.37 -12.74
C ILE A 118 4.89 3.53 -11.24
N LEU A 119 4.47 2.46 -10.57
CA LEU A 119 4.35 2.42 -9.12
C LEU A 119 5.66 2.04 -8.44
N GLU A 120 6.34 1.04 -8.97
CA GLU A 120 7.62 0.59 -8.45
C GLU A 120 8.63 0.43 -9.59
N GLY A 121 9.87 0.81 -9.30
CA GLY A 121 11.01 0.59 -10.16
C GLY A 121 12.26 0.59 -9.28
N TRP A 122 12.85 -0.58 -9.06
CA TRP A 122 13.96 -0.72 -8.14
C TRP A 122 14.95 -1.79 -8.56
N LEU A 123 16.21 -1.61 -8.11
CA LEU A 123 17.29 -2.59 -8.17
C LEU A 123 17.66 -3.01 -6.75
N GLY A 124 17.89 -4.31 -6.57
CA GLY A 124 18.25 -4.90 -5.29
C GLY A 124 19.53 -5.72 -5.38
N PHE A 125 20.38 -5.59 -4.38
CA PHE A 125 21.65 -6.30 -4.25
C PHE A 125 21.63 -7.10 -2.96
N SER A 126 21.82 -8.41 -3.08
CA SER A 126 21.93 -9.29 -1.92
C SER A 126 23.29 -9.09 -1.26
N VAL A 127 23.29 -8.92 0.04
CA VAL A 127 24.45 -8.73 0.90
C VAL A 127 24.37 -9.67 2.10
N LEU A 128 25.39 -9.72 2.95
CA LEU A 128 25.42 -10.56 4.16
C LEU A 128 25.07 -12.04 3.86
N ASN A 129 25.66 -12.59 2.79
CA ASN A 129 25.38 -13.98 2.35
C ASN A 129 23.88 -14.27 2.14
N ASN A 130 23.16 -13.36 1.49
CA ASN A 130 21.72 -13.38 1.23
C ASN A 130 20.80 -13.18 2.47
N HIS A 131 21.36 -12.84 3.64
CA HIS A 131 20.58 -12.43 4.81
C HIS A 131 20.21 -10.95 4.81
N GLY A 132 20.76 -10.16 3.88
CA GLY A 132 20.46 -8.75 3.69
C GLY A 132 20.25 -8.41 2.23
N LYS A 133 19.47 -7.35 1.99
CA LYS A 133 19.22 -6.79 0.66
C LYS A 133 19.30 -5.27 0.72
N LEU A 134 20.17 -4.71 -0.10
CA LEU A 134 20.24 -3.27 -0.35
C LEU A 134 19.42 -2.98 -1.61
N ILE A 135 18.47 -2.06 -1.52
CA ILE A 135 17.54 -1.74 -2.61
C ILE A 135 17.61 -0.26 -2.91
N LEU A 136 17.75 0.09 -4.19
CA LEU A 136 17.75 1.45 -4.69
C LEU A 136 16.61 1.61 -5.71
N GLY A 137 15.82 2.67 -5.55
CA GLY A 137 14.71 2.98 -6.44
C GLY A 137 13.41 3.28 -5.70
N GLN A 138 12.28 3.21 -6.40
CA GLN A 138 10.97 3.38 -5.81
C GLN A 138 10.32 2.04 -5.51
N LYS A 139 9.90 1.85 -4.26
CA LYS A 139 9.16 0.66 -3.82
C LYS A 139 8.23 0.99 -2.66
N GLN A 140 7.44 0.00 -2.23
CA GLN A 140 6.66 0.12 -0.99
C GLN A 140 7.57 0.45 0.19
N THR A 141 7.17 1.47 0.96
CA THR A 141 7.92 1.91 2.13
C THR A 141 7.66 1.00 3.34
N ASN A 142 8.71 0.72 4.09
CA ASN A 142 8.67 -0.10 5.31
C ASN A 142 8.16 0.65 6.56
N THR A 143 7.75 1.91 6.44
CA THR A 143 7.36 2.77 7.57
C THR A 143 5.85 2.98 7.68
N ASN A 144 5.06 2.10 7.05
CA ASN A 144 3.60 2.10 7.12
C ASN A 144 3.08 0.91 7.93
N ASN A 145 1.76 0.90 8.15
CA ASN A 145 1.04 -0.21 8.76
C ASN A 145 1.15 -1.48 7.91
N ARG A 146 1.04 -2.63 8.54
CA ARG A 146 1.16 -3.96 7.93
C ARG A 146 0.27 -4.14 6.71
N LEU A 147 -1.00 -3.78 6.81
CA LEU A 147 -1.94 -3.91 5.70
C LEU A 147 -1.65 -2.95 4.55
N ALA A 148 -1.03 -1.79 4.83
CA ALA A 148 -0.59 -0.85 3.80
C ALA A 148 0.68 -1.29 3.08
N MET A 149 1.47 -2.17 3.68
CA MET A 149 2.66 -2.78 3.08
C MET A 149 2.34 -4.10 2.36
N ALA A 150 1.11 -4.59 2.47
CA ALA A 150 0.67 -5.76 1.73
C ALA A 150 0.68 -5.49 0.22
N ASP A 151 1.01 -6.50 -0.56
CA ASP A 151 0.80 -6.45 -2.01
C ASP A 151 -0.72 -6.33 -2.28
N GLU A 152 -1.11 -5.39 -3.11
CA GLU A 152 -2.51 -5.09 -3.36
C GLU A 152 -3.28 -6.26 -3.97
N LYS A 153 -2.62 -7.20 -4.62
CA LYS A 153 -3.25 -8.45 -5.06
C LYS A 153 -3.82 -9.28 -3.90
N TYR A 154 -3.30 -9.09 -2.69
CA TYR A 154 -3.81 -9.69 -1.48
C TYR A 154 -4.77 -8.77 -0.73
N SER A 155 -5.06 -7.58 -1.27
CA SER A 155 -6.02 -6.68 -0.66
C SER A 155 -7.39 -7.37 -0.58
N GLN A 156 -8.05 -7.18 0.54
CA GLN A 156 -9.45 -7.56 0.68
C GLN A 156 -10.31 -6.55 -0.08
N VAL A 157 -11.45 -7.00 -0.58
CA VAL A 157 -12.47 -6.07 -1.08
C VAL A 157 -12.82 -5.02 -0.02
N MET A 158 -12.74 -5.38 1.27
CA MET A 158 -12.94 -4.45 2.40
C MET A 158 -11.87 -3.37 2.56
N SER A 159 -10.70 -3.53 2.00
CA SER A 159 -9.64 -2.51 2.07
C SER A 159 -9.78 -1.45 0.98
N GLN A 160 -10.84 -1.52 0.17
CA GLN A 160 -11.03 -0.60 -0.95
C GLN A 160 -11.62 0.73 -0.55
N SER A 161 -11.28 1.64 -1.37
CA SER A 161 -11.61 3.03 -1.52
C SER A 161 -12.94 3.42 -0.94
N ILE A 162 -12.84 4.33 -0.06
CA ILE A 162 -13.89 5.25 0.23
C ILE A 162 -13.67 6.46 -0.65
N SER A 163 -14.61 6.64 -1.56
CA SER A 163 -14.73 7.69 -2.51
C SER A 163 -14.16 9.03 -2.04
N GLY A 164 -13.33 9.60 -2.84
CA GLY A 164 -13.50 10.99 -3.10
C GLY A 164 -12.26 11.86 -3.10
N THR A 165 -11.05 11.43 -2.75
CA THR A 165 -9.92 12.37 -2.73
C THR A 165 -8.54 11.81 -2.97
N SER A 166 -8.33 10.52 -3.09
CA SER A 166 -7.01 10.02 -3.46
C SER A 166 -6.97 9.60 -4.92
N ASN A 167 -6.07 10.21 -5.66
CA ASN A 167 -5.80 9.87 -7.06
C ASN A 167 -5.21 8.48 -7.26
N ASP A 168 -5.00 7.71 -6.20
CA ASP A 168 -4.25 6.45 -6.23
C ASP A 168 -5.14 5.20 -6.30
N GLY A 169 -6.46 5.34 -6.35
CA GLY A 169 -7.40 4.23 -6.60
C GLY A 169 -7.47 3.15 -5.54
N ILE A 170 -6.58 3.12 -4.55
CA ILE A 170 -6.58 2.15 -3.46
C ILE A 170 -6.70 2.87 -2.15
N VAL A 171 -7.81 2.64 -1.49
CA VAL A 171 -8.02 3.14 -0.13
C VAL A 171 -7.97 1.97 0.83
N TYR A 172 -7.00 2.02 1.65
CA TYR A 172 -6.80 1.15 2.77
C TYR A 172 -7.67 1.63 3.92
N GLY A 173 -8.88 1.21 4.07
CA GLY A 173 -9.90 1.67 5.02
C GLY A 173 -9.44 2.48 6.24
N GLY A 174 -10.25 3.42 6.65
CA GLY A 174 -10.17 4.29 7.81
C GLY A 174 -8.80 4.81 8.21
N LEU A 175 -8.06 4.01 8.94
CA LEU A 175 -6.73 4.29 9.46
C LEU A 175 -5.77 4.80 8.40
N MET A 176 -5.74 4.13 7.27
CA MET A 176 -4.75 4.35 6.23
C MET A 176 -5.00 5.64 5.46
N GLN A 177 -6.26 6.03 5.30
CA GLN A 177 -6.64 7.24 4.59
C GLN A 177 -6.09 8.51 5.25
N ASN A 178 -6.01 8.52 6.58
CA ASN A 178 -5.55 9.69 7.32
C ASN A 178 -4.03 9.77 7.47
N PHE A 179 -3.30 8.64 7.50
CA PHE A 179 -1.91 8.63 7.93
C PHE A 179 -0.94 7.89 7.00
N VAL A 180 -1.42 7.23 5.96
CA VAL A 180 -0.55 6.45 5.07
C VAL A 180 -0.12 7.23 3.84
N GLY A 181 -1.01 7.93 3.19
CA GLY A 181 -0.74 8.62 1.92
C GLY A 181 -0.26 7.66 0.82
N SER A 182 0.79 8.03 0.12
CA SER A 182 1.44 7.11 -0.81
C SER A 182 2.13 5.98 -0.07
N THR A 183 1.89 4.76 -0.51
CA THR A 183 2.55 3.57 0.05
C THR A 183 3.96 3.38 -0.49
N ARG A 184 4.33 4.11 -1.55
CA ARG A 184 5.63 3.99 -2.23
C ARG A 184 6.44 5.26 -2.09
N GLU A 185 7.75 5.09 -2.00
CA GLU A 185 8.72 6.19 -1.97
C GLU A 185 9.99 5.81 -2.73
N GLY A 186 10.59 6.80 -3.37
CA GLY A 186 11.91 6.66 -3.96
C GLY A 186 13.00 6.83 -2.89
N GLY A 187 13.99 5.93 -2.88
CA GLY A 187 15.06 6.00 -1.90
C GLY A 187 15.97 4.77 -1.86
N LEU A 188 16.66 4.67 -0.75
CA LEU A 188 17.55 3.57 -0.39
C LEU A 188 16.91 2.80 0.77
N PHE A 189 16.83 1.47 0.62
CA PHE A 189 16.28 0.57 1.62
C PHE A 189 17.30 -0.52 1.93
N PHE A 190 17.42 -0.87 3.20
CA PHE A 190 18.20 -2.00 3.65
C PHE A 190 17.30 -2.92 4.48
N GLU A 191 17.13 -4.14 4.02
CA GLU A 191 16.26 -5.15 4.60
C GLU A 191 17.10 -6.36 5.00
N THR A 192 16.87 -6.91 6.17
CA THR A 192 17.59 -8.08 6.67
C THR A 192 16.67 -9.10 7.30
N ASN A 193 17.16 -10.32 7.47
CA ASN A 193 16.47 -11.38 8.18
C ASN A 193 17.43 -12.12 9.11
N PHE A 194 16.93 -12.41 10.31
CA PHE A 194 17.66 -13.16 11.31
C PHE A 194 16.78 -14.26 11.88
N ASN A 195 17.39 -15.40 12.13
CA ASN A 195 16.75 -16.57 12.74
C ASN A 195 17.39 -16.83 14.10
N ILE A 196 16.60 -16.72 15.17
CA ILE A 196 17.03 -17.06 16.53
C ILE A 196 16.10 -18.18 17.02
N ASN A 197 16.57 -19.42 16.94
CA ASN A 197 15.74 -20.61 17.19
C ASN A 197 14.48 -20.63 16.28
N LYS A 198 13.29 -20.55 16.89
CA LYS A 198 11.99 -20.49 16.17
C LYS A 198 11.60 -19.08 15.78
N TRP A 199 12.26 -18.06 16.31
CA TRP A 199 11.93 -16.66 16.04
C TRP A 199 12.49 -16.25 14.70
N ARG A 200 11.68 -15.53 13.93
CA ARG A 200 12.09 -14.85 12.71
C ARG A 200 12.01 -13.37 12.96
N ILE A 201 13.08 -12.65 12.66
CA ILE A 201 13.22 -11.22 12.93
C ILE A 201 13.62 -10.54 11.62
N TYR A 202 12.86 -9.56 11.19
CA TYR A 202 13.02 -8.85 9.92
C TYR A 202 13.20 -7.34 10.19
N PRO A 203 14.41 -6.89 10.55
CA PRO A 203 14.69 -5.46 10.64
C PRO A 203 14.94 -4.88 9.26
N SER A 204 14.48 -3.64 9.10
CA SER A 204 14.70 -2.86 7.88
C SER A 204 14.86 -1.38 8.22
N VAL A 205 15.68 -0.68 7.44
CA VAL A 205 15.85 0.77 7.52
C VAL A 205 15.75 1.38 6.13
N SER A 206 15.38 2.64 6.07
CA SER A 206 15.26 3.36 4.80
C SER A 206 15.62 4.83 4.92
N MET A 207 16.14 5.38 3.83
CA MET A 207 16.29 6.79 3.58
C MET A 207 15.60 7.10 2.26
N THR A 208 14.51 7.87 2.30
CA THR A 208 13.64 8.14 1.15
C THR A 208 13.46 9.64 0.92
N THR A 209 12.89 10.00 -0.21
CA THR A 209 12.61 11.41 -0.52
C THR A 209 11.58 12.04 0.41
N GLY A 210 10.73 11.24 1.06
CA GLY A 210 9.65 11.72 1.90
C GLY A 210 8.54 12.47 1.15
N LYS A 211 8.50 12.36 -0.17
CA LYS A 211 7.51 13.03 -1.05
C LYS A 211 6.46 12.08 -1.63
N GLY A 212 6.58 10.78 -1.36
CA GLY A 212 5.72 9.76 -1.94
C GLY A 212 6.22 9.24 -3.27
N GLN A 213 5.30 8.75 -4.10
CA GLN A 213 5.60 8.15 -5.40
C GLN A 213 5.80 9.19 -6.51
N ASN A 214 6.49 8.75 -7.59
CA ASN A 214 6.68 9.51 -8.84
C ASN A 214 7.55 10.78 -8.74
N PHE A 215 8.37 10.85 -7.72
CA PHE A 215 9.38 11.92 -7.58
C PHE A 215 10.76 11.47 -8.10
N PHE A 216 10.81 10.87 -9.29
CA PHE A 216 12.04 10.34 -9.88
C PHE A 216 12.99 11.43 -10.37
N THR A 217 12.45 12.57 -10.81
CA THR A 217 13.22 13.64 -11.46
C THR A 217 13.25 14.94 -10.67
N SER A 218 12.41 15.09 -9.64
CA SER A 218 12.38 16.29 -8.83
C SER A 218 13.45 16.20 -7.75
N GLN A 219 14.12 17.32 -7.51
CA GLN A 219 14.98 17.44 -6.34
C GLN A 219 14.19 17.04 -5.10
N SER A 220 14.82 16.27 -4.21
CA SER A 220 14.31 16.06 -2.87
C SER A 220 13.98 17.42 -2.26
N GLY A 221 12.95 17.48 -1.41
CA GLY A 221 12.74 18.67 -0.56
C GLY A 221 13.97 18.98 0.26
N PRO A 222 13.93 19.97 1.11
CA PRO A 222 15.07 20.39 1.92
C PRO A 222 15.59 19.32 2.88
N GLY A 223 14.93 18.15 2.96
CA GLY A 223 15.37 17.02 3.78
C GLY A 223 14.93 15.66 3.23
N PHE A 224 15.47 14.59 3.83
CA PHE A 224 15.09 13.23 3.59
C PHE A 224 14.15 12.72 4.70
N LYS A 225 13.43 11.66 4.41
CA LYS A 225 12.74 10.86 5.41
C LYS A 225 13.62 9.66 5.78
N TYR A 226 13.89 9.53 7.06
CA TYR A 226 14.55 8.39 7.64
C TYR A 226 13.54 7.52 8.34
N GLY A 227 13.64 6.21 8.18
CA GLY A 227 12.71 5.30 8.79
C GLY A 227 13.26 3.91 9.01
N GLY A 228 12.57 3.16 9.84
CA GLY A 228 12.89 1.77 10.10
C GLY A 228 11.68 1.01 10.60
N ARG A 229 11.76 -0.30 10.43
CA ARG A 229 10.77 -1.26 10.90
C ARG A 229 11.45 -2.52 11.40
N ILE A 230 10.86 -3.14 12.38
CA ILE A 230 11.19 -4.49 12.84
C ILE A 230 9.90 -5.31 12.90
N ASP A 231 9.90 -6.46 12.23
CA ASP A 231 8.88 -7.49 12.36
C ASP A 231 9.46 -8.69 13.11
N VAL A 232 8.71 -9.21 14.08
CA VAL A 232 9.09 -10.37 14.87
C VAL A 232 8.00 -11.43 14.77
N MET A 233 8.38 -12.66 14.40
CA MET A 233 7.50 -13.82 14.25
C MET A 233 7.95 -14.93 15.18
N PRO A 234 7.47 -14.99 16.43
CA PRO A 234 7.95 -15.94 17.44
C PRO A 234 7.60 -17.40 17.13
N PHE A 235 6.59 -17.64 16.28
CA PHE A 235 6.18 -18.98 15.88
C PHE A 235 6.66 -19.38 14.47
N GLY A 236 7.69 -18.68 13.97
CA GLY A 236 8.24 -18.88 12.63
C GLY A 236 7.39 -18.23 11.54
N ASP A 237 7.84 -18.38 10.29
CA ASP A 237 7.21 -17.77 9.14
C ASP A 237 5.79 -18.30 8.89
N PHE A 238 4.99 -17.45 8.27
CA PHE A 238 3.67 -17.80 7.74
C PHE A 238 3.81 -18.46 6.36
N ILE A 239 2.87 -19.32 6.01
CA ILE A 239 2.79 -19.91 4.67
C ILE A 239 2.64 -18.77 3.64
N LYS A 240 3.46 -18.82 2.58
CA LYS A 240 3.40 -17.89 1.43
C LYS A 240 3.29 -16.41 1.83
N ASN A 241 4.16 -15.98 2.72
CA ASN A 241 4.19 -14.60 3.22
C ASN A 241 2.87 -14.12 3.86
N GLY A 242 2.12 -15.03 4.45
CA GLY A 242 0.81 -14.76 5.07
C GLY A 242 0.79 -13.69 6.15
N ALA A 243 1.95 -13.27 6.66
CA ALA A 243 2.09 -12.15 7.60
C ALA A 243 1.56 -10.82 7.06
N PHE A 244 1.49 -10.64 5.74
CA PHE A 244 1.00 -9.43 5.06
C PHE A 244 -0.32 -9.66 4.32
N ILE A 245 -1.01 -10.77 4.56
CA ILE A 245 -2.31 -11.09 3.99
C ILE A 245 -3.32 -11.05 5.13
N ALA A 246 -4.35 -10.22 5.04
CA ALA A 246 -5.28 -10.06 6.16
C ALA A 246 -6.09 -11.32 6.46
N HIS A 247 -6.55 -12.05 5.45
CA HIS A 247 -7.20 -13.36 5.63
C HIS A 247 -6.20 -14.51 5.82
N ASP A 248 -6.58 -15.53 6.56
CA ASP A 248 -5.84 -16.80 6.63
C ASP A 248 -6.16 -17.72 5.44
N LEU A 249 -5.79 -17.25 4.23
CA LEU A 249 -6.08 -17.94 2.96
C LEU A 249 -5.52 -19.37 2.90
N TYR A 250 -4.38 -19.58 3.53
CA TYR A 250 -3.68 -20.88 3.50
C TYR A 250 -4.02 -21.75 4.70
N ARG A 251 -4.93 -21.25 5.57
CA ARG A 251 -5.42 -21.94 6.76
C ARG A 251 -4.27 -22.52 7.59
N GLU A 252 -3.44 -21.62 8.17
CA GLU A 252 -2.28 -21.98 8.98
C GLU A 252 -2.59 -23.16 9.92
N PRO A 253 -1.92 -24.31 9.77
CA PRO A 253 -2.25 -25.50 10.55
C PRO A 253 -1.83 -25.41 12.02
N LYS A 254 -0.98 -24.43 12.34
CA LYS A 254 -0.52 -24.10 13.69
C LYS A 254 -0.67 -22.60 13.90
N PRO A 255 -0.91 -22.15 15.15
CA PRO A 255 -0.97 -20.72 15.46
C PRO A 255 0.28 -20.01 14.94
N LYS A 256 0.05 -18.89 14.25
CA LYS A 256 1.09 -17.97 13.77
C LYS A 256 0.80 -16.57 14.31
N PHE A 257 1.87 -15.88 14.66
CA PHE A 257 1.81 -14.51 15.18
C PHE A 257 2.97 -13.71 14.64
N ALA A 258 2.70 -12.48 14.25
CA ALA A 258 3.71 -11.48 13.94
C ALA A 258 3.37 -10.17 14.63
N ILE A 259 4.37 -9.48 15.15
CA ILE A 259 4.27 -8.12 15.67
C ILE A 259 5.27 -7.25 14.92
N GLY A 260 4.85 -6.05 14.56
CA GLY A 260 5.66 -5.07 13.84
C GLY A 260 5.69 -3.73 14.55
N PHE A 261 6.84 -3.08 14.53
CA PHE A 261 7.03 -1.71 14.99
C PHE A 261 7.77 -0.93 13.92
N ALA A 262 7.26 0.26 13.56
CA ALA A 262 7.93 1.14 12.61
C ALA A 262 7.93 2.58 13.13
N ALA A 263 8.96 3.32 12.75
CA ALA A 263 9.04 4.75 13.00
C ALA A 263 9.67 5.46 11.80
N SER A 264 9.25 6.70 11.57
CA SER A 264 9.87 7.55 10.56
C SER A 264 9.96 9.02 11.02
N TYR A 265 10.97 9.68 10.50
CA TYR A 265 11.25 11.11 10.71
C TYR A 265 11.50 11.75 9.35
N ASN A 266 10.57 12.56 8.88
CA ASN A 266 10.66 13.30 7.64
C ASN A 266 11.08 14.73 7.92
N VAL A 267 12.31 15.08 7.53
CA VAL A 267 12.89 16.40 7.73
C VAL A 267 12.25 17.39 6.78
N LYS A 268 11.68 18.47 7.32
CA LYS A 268 11.02 19.54 6.55
C LYS A 268 9.97 18.99 5.57
N ALA A 269 9.00 18.26 6.10
CA ALA A 269 7.95 17.65 5.31
C ALA A 269 7.02 18.69 4.69
N ASN A 270 7.00 18.75 3.38
CA ASN A 270 6.20 19.72 2.62
C ASN A 270 4.81 19.19 2.20
N SER A 271 4.36 18.11 2.78
CA SER A 271 3.04 17.52 2.51
C SER A 271 2.31 17.16 3.81
N PRO A 272 0.97 17.13 3.82
CA PRO A 272 0.16 16.89 5.02
C PRO A 272 0.47 15.61 5.78
N ILE A 273 0.87 14.56 5.09
CA ILE A 273 1.18 13.25 5.69
C ILE A 273 2.65 12.86 5.54
N GLY A 274 3.49 13.82 5.16
CA GLY A 274 4.93 13.57 5.01
C GLY A 274 5.29 12.61 3.87
N SER A 275 4.37 12.30 2.95
CA SER A 275 4.66 11.38 1.83
C SER A 275 3.60 11.39 0.72
N ALA A 276 3.11 12.47 0.25
CA ALA A 276 2.17 12.74 -0.84
C ALA A 276 0.94 13.56 -0.40
N ASN A 277 0.02 13.87 -1.33
CA ASN A 277 -1.26 14.56 -1.13
C ASN A 277 -1.13 16.06 -0.82
N GLY A 278 -0.62 16.78 -1.80
CA GLY A 278 -0.55 18.23 -1.77
C GLY A 278 0.80 18.77 -1.31
N ILE A 279 1.02 20.03 -1.60
CA ILE A 279 2.22 20.75 -1.20
C ILE A 279 1.80 21.89 -0.26
N ILE A 280 2.39 21.93 0.92
CA ILE A 280 2.22 23.02 1.86
C ILE A 280 3.08 24.20 1.39
N THR A 281 2.46 25.31 1.05
CA THR A 281 3.15 26.50 0.50
C THR A 281 3.15 27.71 1.44
N THR A 282 2.48 27.61 2.60
CA THR A 282 2.17 28.74 3.47
C THR A 282 2.84 28.68 4.85
N ILE A 283 3.96 27.98 4.94
CA ILE A 283 4.80 27.94 6.15
C ILE A 283 6.15 28.55 5.82
N TYR A 284 6.65 29.41 6.72
CA TYR A 284 7.82 30.23 6.50
C TYR A 284 8.75 30.20 7.73
N ASN A 285 10.04 30.48 7.54
CA ASN A 285 10.99 30.72 8.61
C ASN A 285 11.01 32.20 9.05
N THR A 286 11.90 32.57 9.95
CA THR A 286 12.05 33.93 10.46
C THR A 286 12.45 34.96 9.39
N ALA A 287 13.05 34.53 8.29
CA ALA A 287 13.43 35.39 7.15
C ALA A 287 12.30 35.54 6.11
N GLY A 288 11.10 34.99 6.36
CA GLY A 288 10.00 34.98 5.41
C GLY A 288 10.19 34.06 4.23
N VAL A 289 11.20 33.17 4.28
CA VAL A 289 11.45 32.16 3.27
C VAL A 289 10.63 30.92 3.60
N GLN A 290 10.05 30.27 2.58
CA GLN A 290 9.29 29.05 2.73
C GLN A 290 10.12 27.96 3.45
N ASP A 291 9.53 27.37 4.46
CA ASP A 291 10.11 26.26 5.24
C ASP A 291 9.02 25.34 5.78
N TRP A 292 9.36 24.19 6.37
CA TRP A 292 8.40 23.18 6.78
C TRP A 292 8.77 22.55 8.13
N ALA A 293 7.78 22.01 8.81
CA ALA A 293 7.96 21.26 10.03
C ALA A 293 8.50 19.83 9.74
N ASN A 294 9.14 19.24 10.74
CA ASN A 294 9.56 17.85 10.68
C ASN A 294 8.39 16.97 11.09
N TYR A 295 8.02 16.01 10.21
CA TYR A 295 6.92 15.09 10.45
C TYR A 295 7.42 13.77 11.03
N ARG A 296 6.80 13.32 12.10
CA ARG A 296 7.11 12.07 12.81
C ARG A 296 5.92 11.14 12.74
N LYS A 297 6.19 9.87 12.45
CA LYS A 297 5.18 8.83 12.46
C LYS A 297 5.71 7.60 13.19
N VAL A 298 4.88 7.01 14.06
CA VAL A 298 5.14 5.75 14.75
C VAL A 298 4.00 4.81 14.46
N VAL A 299 4.32 3.55 14.24
CA VAL A 299 3.38 2.49 13.91
C VAL A 299 3.67 1.28 14.77
N ALA A 300 2.63 0.65 15.29
CA ALA A 300 2.67 -0.69 15.87
C ALA A 300 1.56 -1.53 15.25
N ASP A 301 1.85 -2.75 14.91
CA ASP A 301 0.85 -3.66 14.36
C ASP A 301 1.10 -5.11 14.76
N PHE A 302 0.07 -5.94 14.65
CA PHE A 302 0.19 -7.37 14.80
C PHE A 302 -0.76 -8.12 13.86
N ILE A 303 -0.45 -9.38 13.61
CA ILE A 303 -1.35 -10.33 12.96
C ILE A 303 -1.25 -11.69 13.64
N TYR A 304 -2.41 -12.29 13.89
CA TYR A 304 -2.55 -13.67 14.37
C TYR A 304 -3.35 -14.48 13.37
N LYS A 305 -2.92 -15.73 13.11
CA LYS A 305 -3.63 -16.66 12.23
C LYS A 305 -3.64 -18.08 12.77
N TYR A 306 -4.77 -18.73 12.57
CA TYR A 306 -4.91 -20.16 12.89
C TYR A 306 -6.16 -20.74 12.24
N ASN A 307 -6.00 -21.81 11.46
CA ASN A 307 -7.07 -22.65 10.89
C ASN A 307 -8.24 -21.88 10.25
N GLY A 308 -7.91 -20.84 9.47
CA GLY A 308 -8.85 -19.97 8.76
C GLY A 308 -9.27 -18.73 9.52
N PHE A 309 -8.98 -18.64 10.81
CA PHE A 309 -9.17 -17.42 11.60
C PHE A 309 -7.97 -16.49 11.43
N SER A 310 -8.22 -15.18 11.31
CA SER A 310 -7.19 -14.16 11.42
C SER A 310 -7.68 -12.95 12.21
N LEU A 311 -6.74 -12.33 12.93
CA LEU A 311 -6.95 -11.09 13.67
C LEU A 311 -5.78 -10.16 13.38
N VAL A 312 -6.08 -8.93 12.95
CA VAL A 312 -5.09 -7.88 12.68
C VAL A 312 -5.40 -6.68 13.55
N GLY A 313 -4.39 -6.17 14.23
CA GLY A 313 -4.47 -4.92 14.95
C GLY A 313 -3.39 -3.96 14.48
N GLU A 314 -3.73 -2.68 14.37
CA GLU A 314 -2.81 -1.64 13.90
C GLU A 314 -3.03 -0.36 14.70
N TYR A 315 -1.94 0.31 14.99
CA TYR A 315 -1.89 1.63 15.62
C TYR A 315 -0.96 2.54 14.83
N THR A 316 -1.34 3.79 14.68
CA THR A 316 -0.49 4.84 14.12
C THR A 316 -0.63 6.11 14.96
N ASN A 317 0.49 6.75 15.21
CA ASN A 317 0.56 8.11 15.73
C ASN A 317 1.38 8.98 14.78
N ALA A 318 0.90 10.19 14.53
CA ALA A 318 1.62 11.16 13.72
C ALA A 318 1.62 12.53 14.41
N THR A 319 2.80 13.15 14.47
CA THR A 319 3.04 14.46 15.08
C THR A 319 4.01 15.28 14.25
N VAL A 320 4.08 16.59 14.49
CA VAL A 320 5.10 17.45 13.89
C VAL A 320 5.91 18.18 14.95
N GLY A 321 7.13 18.56 14.58
CA GLY A 321 7.99 19.41 15.40
C GLY A 321 8.77 20.39 14.53
N GLY A 322 8.98 21.57 15.04
CA GLY A 322 9.78 22.62 14.40
C GLY A 322 9.86 23.83 15.31
N LYS A 323 10.92 24.63 15.15
CA LYS A 323 11.07 25.90 15.86
C LYS A 323 11.12 27.02 14.86
N ASN A 324 10.64 28.21 15.26
CA ASN A 324 10.71 29.43 14.45
C ASN A 324 10.04 29.28 13.08
N LEU A 325 8.88 28.61 13.05
CA LEU A 325 8.03 28.51 11.87
C LEU A 325 6.79 29.42 12.02
N PHE A 326 6.38 29.99 10.92
CA PHE A 326 5.31 30.99 10.84
C PHE A 326 4.38 30.70 9.69
N ILE A 327 3.12 31.17 9.78
CA ILE A 327 2.11 31.03 8.72
C ILE A 327 1.99 32.28 7.85
N ASN A 328 2.94 33.21 8.00
CA ASN A 328 3.02 34.42 7.18
C ASN A 328 4.48 34.83 6.94
N THR A 329 4.73 35.51 5.84
CA THR A 329 6.08 35.94 5.42
C THR A 329 6.74 36.94 6.35
N THR A 330 5.95 37.73 7.12
CA THR A 330 6.44 38.73 8.08
C THR A 330 6.85 38.12 9.42
N ALA A 331 6.77 36.80 9.58
CA ALA A 331 7.13 36.08 10.80
C ALA A 331 6.44 36.60 12.07
N THR A 332 5.19 37.10 11.96
CA THR A 332 4.42 37.61 13.09
C THR A 332 3.39 36.63 13.62
N LYS A 333 2.99 35.64 12.80
CA LYS A 333 2.03 34.58 13.19
C LYS A 333 2.74 33.23 13.28
N GLN A 334 3.07 32.84 14.49
CA GLN A 334 3.79 31.59 14.75
C GLN A 334 2.96 30.35 14.41
N LEU A 335 3.60 29.34 13.84
CA LEU A 335 3.04 28.01 13.66
C LEU A 335 3.03 27.30 15.01
N THR A 336 1.96 27.44 15.79
CA THR A 336 1.76 26.67 17.02
C THR A 336 1.39 25.24 16.71
N PRO A 337 1.55 24.27 17.65
CA PRO A 337 1.12 22.88 17.42
C PRO A 337 -0.33 22.74 16.99
N ALA A 338 -1.25 23.51 17.58
CA ALA A 338 -2.65 23.51 17.19
C ALA A 338 -2.84 24.03 15.74
N VAL A 339 -2.18 25.11 15.37
CA VAL A 339 -2.23 25.64 13.99
C VAL A 339 -1.61 24.66 12.99
N ALA A 340 -0.60 23.91 13.38
CA ALA A 340 0.04 22.92 12.54
C ALA A 340 -0.94 21.80 12.10
N SER A 341 -1.96 21.48 12.89
CA SER A 341 -2.98 20.49 12.54
C SER A 341 -3.88 20.90 11.34
N ASN A 342 -3.83 22.17 10.96
CA ASN A 342 -4.51 22.65 9.74
C ASN A 342 -3.69 22.38 8.46
N PHE A 343 -2.44 21.97 8.60
CA PHE A 343 -1.50 21.73 7.49
C PHE A 343 -1.03 20.29 7.44
N TYR A 344 -0.99 19.62 8.59
CA TYR A 344 -0.49 18.25 8.74
C TYR A 344 -1.54 17.34 9.35
N ASN A 345 -1.57 16.10 8.91
CA ASN A 345 -2.41 15.07 9.50
C ASN A 345 -1.77 14.60 10.82
N LEU A 346 -2.31 15.11 11.94
CA LEU A 346 -1.78 14.87 13.28
C LEU A 346 -2.81 14.15 14.15
N GLY A 347 -2.35 13.16 14.90
CA GLY A 347 -3.20 12.43 15.83
C GLY A 347 -2.92 10.94 15.87
N ASN A 348 -3.92 10.18 16.26
CA ASN A 348 -3.83 8.73 16.44
C ASN A 348 -4.90 8.02 15.64
N ALA A 349 -4.60 6.78 15.26
CA ALA A 349 -5.59 5.89 14.70
C ALA A 349 -5.34 4.45 15.15
N TYR A 350 -6.44 3.71 15.33
CA TYR A 350 -6.50 2.32 15.77
C TYR A 350 -7.35 1.54 14.79
N ASN A 351 -6.89 0.38 14.39
CA ASN A 351 -7.61 -0.52 13.52
C ASN A 351 -7.59 -1.93 14.11
N LEU A 352 -8.76 -2.56 14.20
CA LEU A 352 -8.90 -3.95 14.60
C LEU A 352 -9.77 -4.66 13.58
N GLN A 353 -9.26 -5.71 12.98
CA GLN A 353 -9.94 -6.49 11.97
C GLN A 353 -9.86 -7.97 12.28
N GLY A 354 -11.03 -8.63 12.35
CA GLY A 354 -11.16 -10.07 12.47
C GLY A 354 -11.74 -10.68 11.20
N SER A 355 -11.30 -11.86 10.83
CA SER A 355 -11.90 -12.61 9.73
C SER A 355 -11.85 -14.12 9.94
N TYR A 356 -12.76 -14.83 9.28
CA TYR A 356 -12.74 -16.28 9.22
C TYR A 356 -13.01 -16.77 7.80
N ILE A 357 -12.12 -17.58 7.26
CA ILE A 357 -12.27 -18.23 5.97
C ILE A 357 -12.53 -19.72 6.11
N THR A 358 -13.58 -20.21 5.50
CA THR A 358 -13.93 -21.64 5.46
C THR A 358 -13.06 -22.41 4.48
N LYS A 359 -13.03 -23.74 4.59
CA LYS A 359 -12.38 -24.63 3.61
C LYS A 359 -12.98 -24.51 2.20
N LYS A 360 -14.22 -24.05 2.09
CA LYS A 360 -14.90 -23.82 0.80
C LYS A 360 -14.61 -22.44 0.21
N GLY A 361 -13.72 -21.61 0.82
CA GLY A 361 -13.34 -20.29 0.33
C GLY A 361 -14.37 -19.18 0.60
N TRP A 362 -15.33 -19.37 1.49
CA TRP A 362 -16.16 -18.29 2.01
C TRP A 362 -15.46 -17.62 3.18
N ALA A 363 -15.38 -16.31 3.18
CA ALA A 363 -14.84 -15.51 4.27
C ALA A 363 -15.86 -14.49 4.75
N ILE A 364 -15.92 -14.33 6.07
CA ILE A 364 -16.63 -13.24 6.73
C ILE A 364 -15.64 -12.36 7.45
N ASP A 365 -15.86 -11.06 7.42
CA ASP A 365 -14.95 -10.05 7.92
C ASP A 365 -15.67 -9.01 8.77
N GLY A 366 -15.01 -8.56 9.82
CA GLY A 366 -15.42 -7.42 10.62
C GLY A 366 -14.23 -6.52 10.90
N ARG A 367 -14.40 -5.19 10.81
CA ARG A 367 -13.37 -4.22 11.12
C ARG A 367 -13.95 -3.02 11.87
N TYR A 368 -13.24 -2.60 12.89
CA TYR A 368 -13.47 -1.33 13.58
C TYR A 368 -12.21 -0.46 13.43
N THR A 369 -12.39 0.80 13.03
CA THR A 369 -11.32 1.78 12.97
C THR A 369 -11.74 3.03 13.74
N TYR A 370 -10.86 3.51 14.59
CA TYR A 370 -11.03 4.75 15.36
C TYR A 370 -9.89 5.71 15.02
N VAL A 371 -10.24 6.94 14.67
CA VAL A 371 -9.30 8.02 14.37
C VAL A 371 -9.59 9.18 15.32
N THR A 372 -8.55 9.75 15.91
CA THR A 372 -8.63 10.93 16.76
C THR A 372 -7.57 11.95 16.37
N PRO A 373 -7.93 13.23 16.15
CA PRO A 373 -6.97 14.29 15.89
C PRO A 373 -6.12 14.57 17.13
N GLU A 374 -4.91 15.08 16.93
CA GLU A 374 -4.10 15.61 18.03
C GLU A 374 -4.75 16.85 18.67
N PHE A 375 -5.37 17.69 17.82
CA PHE A 375 -6.12 18.87 18.23
C PHE A 375 -7.53 18.81 17.65
N TYR A 376 -8.54 18.65 18.53
CA TYR A 376 -9.96 18.65 18.14
C TYR A 376 -10.44 20.09 17.99
N GLN A 377 -10.19 20.67 16.81
CA GLN A 377 -10.53 22.06 16.48
C GLN A 377 -11.04 22.19 15.04
N THR A 378 -11.73 23.27 14.76
CA THR A 378 -12.12 23.62 13.38
C THR A 378 -10.88 23.90 12.54
N GLY A 379 -10.79 23.25 11.37
CA GLY A 379 -9.66 23.37 10.45
C GLY A 379 -8.60 22.28 10.59
N SER A 380 -8.63 21.43 11.62
CA SER A 380 -7.79 20.23 11.66
C SER A 380 -8.07 19.34 10.47
N LEU A 381 -7.01 18.85 9.79
CA LEU A 381 -7.14 17.95 8.65
C LEU A 381 -7.61 16.56 9.08
N VAL A 382 -7.31 16.16 10.29
CA VAL A 382 -7.79 14.90 10.88
C VAL A 382 -9.01 15.19 11.73
N HIS A 383 -10.09 14.47 11.49
CA HIS A 383 -11.32 14.51 12.27
C HIS A 383 -11.39 13.30 13.20
N ARG A 384 -12.25 13.38 14.20
CA ARG A 384 -12.59 12.21 15.01
C ARG A 384 -13.56 11.32 14.23
N GLN A 385 -13.15 10.07 14.00
CA GLN A 385 -13.91 9.17 13.15
C GLN A 385 -14.05 7.79 13.78
N ASN A 386 -15.23 7.20 13.62
CA ASN A 386 -15.52 5.80 13.91
C ASN A 386 -15.95 5.11 12.61
N TRP A 387 -15.33 3.98 12.30
CA TRP A 387 -15.62 3.21 11.09
C TRP A 387 -15.97 1.78 11.48
N TYR A 388 -17.13 1.32 11.07
CA TYR A 388 -17.61 -0.03 11.29
C TYR A 388 -17.79 -0.68 9.92
N THR A 389 -17.03 -1.74 9.65
CA THR A 389 -17.09 -2.44 8.37
C THR A 389 -17.42 -3.91 8.60
N VAL A 390 -18.32 -4.43 7.78
CA VAL A 390 -18.62 -5.86 7.66
C VAL A 390 -18.54 -6.28 6.21
N GLY A 391 -18.14 -7.52 5.94
CA GLY A 391 -18.00 -8.00 4.58
C GLY A 391 -18.08 -9.52 4.47
N ILE A 392 -18.43 -9.96 3.27
CA ILE A 392 -18.42 -11.36 2.87
C ILE A 392 -17.65 -11.47 1.56
N ASN A 393 -16.70 -12.39 1.52
CA ASN A 393 -15.88 -12.66 0.35
C ASN A 393 -16.00 -14.12 -0.06
N LYS A 394 -15.94 -14.39 -1.36
CA LYS A 394 -15.81 -15.72 -1.94
C LYS A 394 -14.53 -15.81 -2.75
N TYR A 395 -13.63 -16.65 -2.29
CA TYR A 395 -12.42 -17.06 -3.00
C TYR A 395 -12.76 -18.26 -3.87
N LEU A 396 -12.87 -18.05 -5.18
CA LEU A 396 -13.26 -19.09 -6.15
C LEU A 396 -12.08 -19.96 -6.58
N SER A 397 -10.89 -19.35 -6.65
CA SER A 397 -9.66 -20.04 -7.01
C SER A 397 -8.48 -19.47 -6.17
N GLY A 398 -8.49 -19.74 -4.86
CA GLY A 398 -7.57 -19.09 -3.94
C GLY A 398 -7.65 -17.56 -4.08
N ASN A 399 -6.50 -16.89 -4.12
CA ASN A 399 -6.46 -15.44 -4.35
C ASN A 399 -6.59 -15.03 -5.84
N ALA A 400 -6.49 -15.99 -6.78
CA ALA A 400 -6.52 -15.69 -8.21
C ALA A 400 -7.87 -15.14 -8.67
N LEU A 401 -8.96 -15.65 -8.13
CA LEU A 401 -10.29 -15.17 -8.43
C LEU A 401 -11.11 -15.03 -7.16
N LYS A 402 -11.51 -13.82 -6.85
CA LYS A 402 -12.37 -13.52 -5.70
C LYS A 402 -13.45 -12.51 -6.04
N ILE A 403 -14.59 -12.64 -5.37
CA ILE A 403 -15.70 -11.70 -5.40
C ILE A 403 -16.07 -11.40 -3.96
N GLY A 404 -16.39 -10.16 -3.65
CA GLY A 404 -16.78 -9.77 -2.29
C GLY A 404 -17.74 -8.59 -2.28
N ILE A 405 -18.51 -8.53 -1.22
CA ILE A 405 -19.35 -7.38 -0.86
C ILE A 405 -19.00 -6.95 0.55
N ASN A 406 -18.90 -5.65 0.77
CA ASN A 406 -18.72 -5.08 2.09
C ASN A 406 -19.54 -3.81 2.26
N SER A 407 -19.88 -3.50 3.51
CA SER A 407 -20.54 -2.26 3.87
C SER A 407 -19.82 -1.62 5.05
N THR A 408 -19.58 -0.32 4.94
CA THR A 408 -18.89 0.49 5.95
C THR A 408 -19.80 1.63 6.38
N TYR A 409 -20.02 1.74 7.69
CA TYR A 409 -20.63 2.91 8.32
C TYR A 409 -19.54 3.77 8.93
N ILE A 410 -19.58 5.08 8.66
CA ILE A 410 -18.61 6.06 9.12
C ILE A 410 -19.36 7.17 9.85
N GLU A 411 -18.92 7.42 11.06
CA GLU A 411 -19.22 8.63 11.81
C GLU A 411 -17.99 9.54 11.73
N ASP A 412 -18.16 10.75 11.21
CA ASP A 412 -17.10 11.76 11.05
C ASP A 412 -17.52 13.04 11.80
N ALA A 413 -16.78 13.37 12.85
CA ALA A 413 -17.10 14.46 13.75
C ALA A 413 -16.01 15.53 13.79
N THR A 414 -16.39 16.75 13.49
CA THR A 414 -15.66 17.99 13.77
C THR A 414 -16.25 18.69 14.99
N PRO A 415 -15.65 19.76 15.54
CA PRO A 415 -16.24 20.52 16.63
C PRO A 415 -17.63 21.12 16.33
N THR A 416 -17.93 21.37 15.07
CA THR A 416 -19.14 22.05 14.63
C THR A 416 -20.14 21.17 13.90
N LEU A 417 -19.73 19.99 13.43
CA LEU A 417 -20.54 19.13 12.57
C LEU A 417 -20.20 17.66 12.76
N THR A 418 -21.22 16.81 12.80
CA THR A 418 -21.09 15.36 12.64
C THR A 418 -21.82 14.92 11.39
N THR A 419 -21.16 14.14 10.56
CA THR A 419 -21.72 13.54 9.37
C THR A 419 -21.67 12.03 9.46
N PHE A 420 -22.61 11.36 8.80
CA PHE A 420 -22.71 9.91 8.75
C PHE A 420 -22.65 9.45 7.30
N LYS A 421 -21.84 8.44 7.02
CA LYS A 421 -21.65 7.93 5.67
C LYS A 421 -21.80 6.41 5.65
N TRP A 422 -22.57 5.91 4.71
CA TRP A 422 -22.66 4.49 4.38
C TRP A 422 -22.04 4.25 3.01
N ILE A 423 -21.15 3.26 2.94
CA ILE A 423 -20.49 2.89 1.70
C ILE A 423 -20.62 1.37 1.54
N THR A 424 -21.25 0.95 0.46
CA THR A 424 -21.35 -0.47 0.12
C THR A 424 -20.61 -0.72 -1.19
N ASN A 425 -19.66 -1.64 -1.16
CA ASN A 425 -18.85 -2.03 -2.31
C ASN A 425 -19.11 -3.47 -2.69
N LEU A 426 -19.34 -3.70 -3.97
CA LEU A 426 -19.26 -5.01 -4.63
C LEU A 426 -18.01 -4.98 -5.52
N ALA A 427 -17.12 -5.96 -5.39
CA ALA A 427 -15.94 -6.01 -6.23
C ALA A 427 -15.55 -7.44 -6.61
N ALA A 428 -14.92 -7.56 -7.78
CA ALA A 428 -14.33 -8.79 -8.28
C ALA A 428 -12.87 -8.55 -8.64
N GLN A 429 -12.01 -9.54 -8.38
CA GLN A 429 -10.60 -9.53 -8.72
C GLN A 429 -10.19 -10.79 -9.44
N LEU A 430 -9.34 -10.61 -10.44
CA LEU A 430 -8.68 -11.68 -11.18
C LEU A 430 -7.17 -11.41 -11.23
N ILE A 431 -6.37 -12.46 -10.97
CA ILE A 431 -4.89 -12.45 -11.06
C ILE A 431 -4.45 -13.53 -12.02
N PHE A 432 -3.61 -13.15 -12.96
CA PHE A 432 -2.91 -14.01 -13.91
C PHE A 432 -1.41 -14.08 -13.63
#